data_814fa21cc890c203f71913608e1fa410
#
_entry.id   814fa21cc890c203f71913608e1fa410
#
_cell.length_a   1.000
_cell.length_b   1.000
_cell.length_c   1.000
_cell.angle_alpha   90.00
_cell.angle_beta   90.00
_cell.angle_gamma   90.00
#
_symmetry.space_group_name_H-M   'P 1'
#
loop_
_entity.id
_entity.type
_entity.pdbx_description
1 polymer ?
#
loop_
_entity_poly.entity_id
_entity_poly.type
_entity_poly.pdbx_seq_one_letter_code
_entity_poly.pdbx_strand_id
1 'polypeptide(L)'
;MAIETKLNEKQGHWILARVGKRVLRPGGKELTEVLMKNLDINTSDDVVEFAPGLGFTASLACARNPNSYTGVDRNMEAAELTKKNVHYAKMKMILADASESTLPDGYATKVYGEAMLTMQPAEHKKAIVREAARILKPGGLYGIHELGLLPDDIHEDIKQDLYKDLSSHIRVHARPLTIAEWSRLLTDEGFRIVKIDTNAMALLEFKRVLNDEGWLRTLRIMFNVLTHKELRKRILNMRATFRRHYHNMNAVAIVAQKV
;
A
#
# COMPACT_ATOMS: atom_id res chain seq x y z
N MET A 1 -15.26 -2.34 10.14
CA MET A 1 -14.93 -0.96 10.62
C MET A 1 -15.91 0.06 10.03
N ALA A 2 -16.08 1.24 10.67
CA ALA A 2 -16.96 2.28 10.14
C ALA A 2 -16.38 2.93 8.88
N ILE A 3 -17.27 3.34 7.96
CA ILE A 3 -16.94 4.12 6.77
C ILE A 3 -16.48 5.52 7.20
N GLU A 4 -15.37 5.98 6.62
CA GLU A 4 -14.78 7.29 6.86
C GLU A 4 -15.23 8.28 5.78
N THR A 5 -15.77 9.44 6.17
CA THR A 5 -16.21 10.45 5.20
C THR A 5 -15.12 11.38 4.74
N LYS A 6 -14.10 11.63 5.59
CA LYS A 6 -12.98 12.55 5.31
C LYS A 6 -11.64 11.88 5.57
N LEU A 7 -10.62 12.33 4.82
CA LEU A 7 -9.24 11.94 5.04
C LEU A 7 -8.73 12.41 6.40
N ASN A 8 -8.06 11.55 7.12
CA ASN A 8 -7.38 11.94 8.35
C ASN A 8 -6.08 12.67 8.05
N GLU A 9 -6.15 13.98 7.87
CA GLU A 9 -5.01 14.85 7.52
C GLU A 9 -3.83 14.79 8.51
N LYS A 10 -4.02 14.17 9.68
CA LYS A 10 -2.95 13.99 10.68
C LYS A 10 -2.07 12.77 10.38
N GLN A 11 -2.50 11.85 9.54
CA GLN A 11 -1.72 10.67 9.15
C GLN A 11 -0.58 11.03 8.19
N GLY A 12 0.56 10.36 8.34
CA GLY A 12 1.79 10.70 7.62
C GLY A 12 1.66 10.67 6.10
N HIS A 13 0.99 9.67 5.55
CA HIS A 13 0.78 9.54 4.10
C HIS A 13 -0.06 10.69 3.52
N TRP A 14 -1.10 11.17 4.24
CA TRP A 14 -1.90 12.32 3.80
C TRP A 14 -1.14 13.64 3.89
N ILE A 15 -0.20 13.76 4.84
CA ILE A 15 0.72 14.90 4.89
C ILE A 15 1.62 14.92 3.65
N LEU A 16 2.12 13.76 3.24
CA LEU A 16 2.94 13.66 2.03
C LEU A 16 2.12 13.95 0.77
N ALA A 17 0.87 13.52 0.71
CA ALA A 17 -0.04 13.88 -0.38
C ALA A 17 -0.28 15.40 -0.45
N ARG A 18 -0.46 16.08 0.68
CA ARG A 18 -0.64 17.56 0.74
C ARG A 18 0.53 18.35 0.19
N VAL A 19 1.77 17.89 0.39
CA VAL A 19 2.93 18.54 -0.23
C VAL A 19 3.10 18.20 -1.70
N GLY A 20 2.27 17.32 -2.26
CA GLY A 20 2.23 16.98 -3.69
C GLY A 20 2.84 15.63 -4.06
N LYS A 21 3.22 14.79 -3.08
CA LYS A 21 3.72 13.44 -3.35
C LYS A 21 2.56 12.51 -3.73
N ARG A 22 2.74 11.69 -4.77
CA ARG A 22 1.74 10.73 -5.25
C ARG A 22 2.06 9.29 -4.86
N VAL A 23 3.34 8.95 -4.85
CA VAL A 23 3.81 7.62 -4.49
C VAL A 23 4.02 7.57 -2.97
N LEU A 24 3.05 7.02 -2.23
CA LEU A 24 2.96 7.12 -0.76
C LEU A 24 3.30 5.79 -0.06
N ARG A 25 4.13 4.95 -0.69
CA ARG A 25 4.43 3.60 -0.23
C ARG A 25 5.93 3.36 -0.09
N PRO A 26 6.35 2.45 0.82
CA PRO A 26 7.74 2.03 0.94
C PRO A 26 8.22 1.42 -0.38
N GLY A 27 9.52 1.48 -0.70
CA GLY A 27 10.05 0.93 -1.95
C GLY A 27 9.72 1.72 -3.22
N GLY A 28 8.78 2.70 -3.13
CA GLY A 28 8.43 3.63 -4.19
C GLY A 28 7.77 3.00 -5.43
N LYS A 29 7.74 3.77 -6.51
CA LYS A 29 7.16 3.38 -7.80
C LYS A 29 7.80 2.11 -8.38
N GLU A 30 9.11 1.96 -8.20
CA GLU A 30 9.88 0.82 -8.73
C GLU A 30 9.32 -0.53 -8.23
N LEU A 31 9.08 -0.66 -6.90
CA LEU A 31 8.56 -1.91 -6.35
C LEU A 31 7.07 -2.12 -6.73
N THR A 32 6.29 -1.04 -6.90
CA THR A 32 4.95 -1.12 -7.49
C THR A 32 4.98 -1.68 -8.91
N GLU A 33 5.91 -1.22 -9.76
CA GLU A 33 6.05 -1.71 -11.14
C GLU A 33 6.42 -3.20 -11.17
N VAL A 34 7.28 -3.65 -10.23
CA VAL A 34 7.62 -5.07 -10.04
C VAL A 34 6.38 -5.86 -9.61
N LEU A 35 5.61 -5.38 -8.63
CA LEU A 35 4.35 -6.01 -8.23
C LEU A 35 3.39 -6.15 -9.41
N MET A 36 3.17 -5.06 -10.16
CA MET A 36 2.28 -5.07 -11.32
C MET A 36 2.77 -6.01 -12.43
N LYS A 37 4.09 -6.12 -12.64
CA LYS A 37 4.68 -7.09 -13.58
C LYS A 37 4.42 -8.53 -13.12
N ASN A 38 4.60 -8.82 -11.84
CA ASN A 38 4.42 -10.17 -11.29
C ASN A 38 2.93 -10.59 -11.21
N LEU A 39 2.00 -9.65 -11.06
CA LEU A 39 0.57 -9.90 -11.16
C LEU A 39 0.13 -10.23 -12.59
N ASP A 40 0.90 -9.78 -13.58
CA ASP A 40 0.67 -10.04 -15.02
C ASP A 40 -0.78 -9.75 -15.46
N ILE A 41 -1.27 -8.56 -15.09
CA ILE A 41 -2.63 -8.12 -15.41
C ILE A 41 -2.77 -7.97 -16.92
N ASN A 42 -3.84 -8.55 -17.48
CA ASN A 42 -4.15 -8.52 -18.92
C ASN A 42 -5.65 -8.32 -19.17
N THR A 43 -6.07 -8.32 -20.43
CA THR A 43 -7.43 -8.00 -20.86
C THR A 43 -8.51 -9.00 -20.44
N SER A 44 -8.13 -10.19 -19.97
CA SER A 44 -9.07 -11.20 -19.46
C SER A 44 -9.29 -11.11 -17.94
N ASP A 45 -8.53 -10.25 -17.24
CA ASP A 45 -8.55 -10.20 -15.79
C ASP A 45 -9.66 -9.31 -15.23
N ASP A 46 -10.32 -9.82 -14.19
CA ASP A 46 -11.16 -9.06 -13.29
C ASP A 46 -10.31 -8.64 -12.09
N VAL A 47 -10.01 -7.34 -11.98
CA VAL A 47 -9.05 -6.81 -11.02
C VAL A 47 -9.76 -6.13 -9.86
N VAL A 48 -9.33 -6.43 -8.63
CA VAL A 48 -9.76 -5.72 -7.41
C VAL A 48 -8.55 -5.11 -6.73
N GLU A 49 -8.62 -3.82 -6.41
CA GLU A 49 -7.62 -3.11 -5.59
C GLU A 49 -8.23 -2.72 -4.25
N PHE A 50 -7.58 -3.09 -3.16
CA PHE A 50 -7.91 -2.65 -1.82
C PHE A 50 -7.19 -1.34 -1.48
N ALA A 51 -7.95 -0.35 -1.03
CA ALA A 51 -7.49 0.98 -0.64
C ALA A 51 -6.67 1.71 -1.73
N PRO A 52 -7.21 1.97 -2.92
CA PRO A 52 -6.50 2.62 -4.03
C PRO A 52 -6.01 4.05 -3.72
N GLY A 53 -6.57 4.71 -2.71
CA GLY A 53 -6.12 6.01 -2.22
C GLY A 53 -6.17 7.13 -3.27
N LEU A 54 -4.99 7.55 -3.78
CA LEU A 54 -4.90 8.58 -4.83
C LEU A 54 -5.04 8.03 -6.25
N GLY A 55 -5.19 6.71 -6.42
CA GLY A 55 -5.37 6.05 -7.72
C GLY A 55 -4.10 5.92 -8.58
N PHE A 56 -2.90 6.08 -7.99
CA PHE A 56 -1.67 5.93 -8.77
C PHE A 56 -1.52 4.51 -9.32
N THR A 57 -1.66 3.48 -8.49
CA THR A 57 -1.53 2.07 -8.91
C THR A 57 -2.74 1.64 -9.73
N ALA A 58 -3.93 2.13 -9.37
CA ALA A 58 -5.14 1.97 -10.17
C ALA A 58 -4.92 2.39 -11.64
N SER A 59 -4.26 3.55 -11.86
CA SER A 59 -3.94 4.01 -13.22
C SER A 59 -2.99 3.04 -13.94
N LEU A 60 -2.01 2.45 -13.25
CA LEU A 60 -1.10 1.47 -13.84
C LEU A 60 -1.80 0.15 -14.18
N ALA A 61 -2.71 -0.30 -13.33
CA ALA A 61 -3.52 -1.50 -13.58
C ALA A 61 -4.49 -1.28 -14.75
N CYS A 62 -5.22 -0.16 -14.76
CA CYS A 62 -6.16 0.19 -15.83
C CYS A 62 -5.47 0.41 -17.19
N ALA A 63 -4.22 0.90 -17.21
CA ALA A 63 -3.42 1.02 -18.43
C ALA A 63 -3.12 -0.33 -19.12
N ARG A 64 -3.26 -1.45 -18.40
CA ARG A 64 -3.17 -2.82 -18.95
C ARG A 64 -4.47 -3.31 -19.57
N ASN A 65 -5.52 -2.47 -19.53
CA ASN A 65 -6.83 -2.73 -20.12
C ASN A 65 -7.50 -4.03 -19.63
N PRO A 66 -7.61 -4.26 -18.29
CA PRO A 66 -8.26 -5.46 -17.76
C PRO A 66 -9.72 -5.57 -18.22
N ASN A 67 -10.35 -6.75 -18.06
CA ASN A 67 -11.78 -6.93 -18.33
C ASN A 67 -12.63 -6.02 -17.42
N SER A 68 -12.27 -5.92 -16.13
CA SER A 68 -12.87 -4.99 -15.19
C SER A 68 -11.86 -4.53 -14.13
N TYR A 69 -12.10 -3.35 -13.54
CA TYR A 69 -11.37 -2.86 -12.37
C TYR A 69 -12.36 -2.42 -11.29
N THR A 70 -12.18 -2.94 -10.08
CA THR A 70 -12.98 -2.57 -8.91
C THR A 70 -12.06 -2.10 -7.78
N GLY A 71 -12.17 -0.84 -7.39
CA GLY A 71 -11.52 -0.33 -6.19
C GLY A 71 -12.44 -0.47 -4.97
N VAL A 72 -11.92 -0.97 -3.86
CA VAL A 72 -12.61 -1.04 -2.57
C VAL A 72 -11.89 -0.13 -1.59
N ASP A 73 -12.56 0.92 -1.12
CA ASP A 73 -12.01 1.84 -0.12
C ASP A 73 -13.08 2.15 0.95
N ARG A 74 -12.65 2.23 2.20
CA ARG A 74 -13.55 2.60 3.29
C ARG A 74 -13.70 4.11 3.47
N ASN A 75 -12.81 4.88 2.83
CA ASN A 75 -12.79 6.34 2.90
C ASN A 75 -13.44 6.93 1.64
N MET A 76 -14.55 7.64 1.81
CA MET A 76 -15.32 8.25 0.72
C MET A 76 -14.48 9.26 -0.08
N GLU A 77 -13.72 10.12 0.60
CA GLU A 77 -12.92 11.15 -0.07
C GLU A 77 -11.78 10.52 -0.89
N ALA A 78 -11.15 9.43 -0.38
CA ALA A 78 -10.16 8.66 -1.14
C ALA A 78 -10.79 8.00 -2.38
N ALA A 79 -11.97 7.40 -2.23
CA ALA A 79 -12.70 6.80 -3.35
C ALA A 79 -13.03 7.82 -4.45
N GLU A 80 -13.46 9.03 -4.08
CA GLU A 80 -13.72 10.11 -5.03
C GLU A 80 -12.43 10.64 -5.68
N LEU A 81 -11.33 10.72 -4.94
CA LEU A 81 -10.03 11.08 -5.52
C LEU A 81 -9.55 10.03 -6.53
N THR A 82 -9.74 8.74 -6.25
CA THR A 82 -9.45 7.67 -7.21
C THR A 82 -10.29 7.84 -8.48
N LYS A 83 -11.60 8.03 -8.38
CA LYS A 83 -12.48 8.27 -9.54
C LYS A 83 -12.04 9.47 -10.37
N LYS A 84 -11.64 10.56 -9.70
CA LYS A 84 -11.17 11.78 -10.37
C LYS A 84 -9.85 11.58 -11.13
N ASN A 85 -8.95 10.77 -10.58
CA ASN A 85 -7.59 10.62 -11.09
C ASN A 85 -7.44 9.47 -12.10
N VAL A 86 -8.37 8.51 -12.11
CA VAL A 86 -8.32 7.31 -12.96
C VAL A 86 -9.47 7.33 -13.94
N HIS A 87 -9.15 7.42 -15.24
CA HIS A 87 -10.15 7.41 -16.30
C HIS A 87 -10.15 6.04 -16.99
N TYR A 88 -11.05 5.17 -16.55
CA TYR A 88 -11.22 3.84 -17.12
C TYR A 88 -12.71 3.49 -17.18
N ALA A 89 -13.23 3.22 -18.39
CA ALA A 89 -14.68 3.03 -18.61
C ALA A 89 -15.29 1.85 -17.84
N LYS A 90 -14.48 0.82 -17.55
CA LYS A 90 -14.90 -0.38 -16.81
C LYS A 90 -14.47 -0.32 -15.33
N MET A 91 -14.29 0.89 -14.78
CA MET A 91 -13.95 1.09 -13.37
C MET A 91 -15.20 1.21 -12.50
N LYS A 92 -15.16 0.51 -11.36
CA LYS A 92 -16.15 0.61 -10.29
C LYS A 92 -15.44 0.93 -8.96
N MET A 93 -16.03 1.78 -8.13
CA MET A 93 -15.59 2.01 -6.74
C MET A 93 -16.67 1.55 -5.78
N ILE A 94 -16.26 0.77 -4.79
CA ILE A 94 -17.11 0.29 -3.69
C ILE A 94 -16.63 0.95 -2.40
N LEU A 95 -17.59 1.51 -1.67
CA LEU A 95 -17.32 2.08 -0.35
C LEU A 95 -17.54 1.00 0.72
N ALA A 96 -16.48 0.29 1.08
CA ALA A 96 -16.51 -0.83 2.03
C ALA A 96 -15.15 -1.00 2.72
N ASP A 97 -15.12 -1.73 3.83
CA ASP A 97 -13.87 -2.21 4.42
C ASP A 97 -13.31 -3.36 3.58
N ALA A 98 -11.99 -3.39 3.41
CA ALA A 98 -11.31 -4.45 2.64
C ALA A 98 -11.46 -5.85 3.26
N SER A 99 -11.84 -5.95 4.54
CA SER A 99 -12.16 -7.22 5.20
C SER A 99 -13.60 -7.70 4.93
N GLU A 100 -14.44 -6.86 4.32
CA GLU A 100 -15.85 -7.14 4.00
C GLU A 100 -16.24 -6.32 2.76
N SER A 101 -15.67 -6.69 1.61
CA SER A 101 -15.75 -5.93 0.35
C SER A 101 -17.14 -5.91 -0.29
N THR A 102 -18.08 -6.74 0.19
CA THR A 102 -19.42 -6.97 -0.39
C THR A 102 -19.41 -7.59 -1.80
N LEU A 103 -18.25 -7.95 -2.32
CA LEU A 103 -18.12 -8.66 -3.59
C LEU A 103 -18.47 -10.14 -3.43
N PRO A 104 -19.02 -10.80 -4.47
CA PRO A 104 -19.31 -12.22 -4.42
C PRO A 104 -18.04 -13.10 -4.38
N ASP A 105 -18.20 -14.35 -3.96
CA ASP A 105 -17.13 -15.34 -4.00
C ASP A 105 -16.64 -15.54 -5.44
N GLY A 106 -15.33 -15.68 -5.62
CA GLY A 106 -14.75 -15.92 -6.94
C GLY A 106 -14.99 -14.80 -7.95
N TYR A 107 -15.16 -13.56 -7.51
CA TYR A 107 -15.38 -12.39 -8.35
C TYR A 107 -14.16 -12.03 -9.19
N ALA A 108 -12.95 -12.08 -8.61
CA ALA A 108 -11.74 -11.54 -9.21
C ALA A 108 -10.75 -12.64 -9.67
N THR A 109 -9.94 -12.33 -10.67
CA THR A 109 -8.74 -13.11 -11.04
C THR A 109 -7.48 -12.55 -10.39
N LYS A 110 -7.46 -11.24 -10.11
CA LYS A 110 -6.36 -10.53 -9.48
C LYS A 110 -6.89 -9.63 -8.35
N VAL A 111 -6.28 -9.74 -7.19
CA VAL A 111 -6.52 -8.83 -6.06
C VAL A 111 -5.18 -8.24 -5.65
N TYR A 112 -5.13 -6.98 -5.27
CA TYR A 112 -3.91 -6.41 -4.68
C TYR A 112 -4.23 -5.24 -3.74
N GLY A 113 -3.24 -4.90 -2.89
CA GLY A 113 -3.28 -3.73 -2.02
C GLY A 113 -1.87 -3.28 -1.67
N GLU A 114 -1.66 -1.97 -1.54
CA GLU A 114 -0.36 -1.40 -1.25
C GLU A 114 -0.40 -0.47 -0.03
N ALA A 115 0.58 -0.65 0.88
CA ALA A 115 0.79 0.15 2.07
C ALA A 115 -0.47 0.32 2.95
N MET A 116 -1.31 -0.73 3.02
CA MET A 116 -2.56 -0.68 3.76
C MET A 116 -2.62 -1.71 4.89
N LEU A 117 -2.05 -2.91 4.72
CA LEU A 117 -2.04 -3.96 5.74
C LEU A 117 -1.14 -3.59 6.93
N THR A 118 0.01 -2.96 6.68
CA THR A 118 0.92 -2.50 7.75
C THR A 118 0.21 -1.68 8.83
N MET A 119 -0.82 -0.93 8.44
CA MET A 119 -1.57 -0.04 9.34
C MET A 119 -2.74 -0.72 10.07
N GLN A 120 -2.95 -2.02 9.87
CA GLN A 120 -4.04 -2.75 10.49
C GLN A 120 -3.59 -3.56 11.70
N PRO A 121 -4.47 -3.77 12.70
CA PRO A 121 -4.26 -4.77 13.75
C PRO A 121 -4.14 -6.19 13.16
N ALA A 122 -3.51 -7.10 13.91
CA ALA A 122 -3.21 -8.46 13.42
C ALA A 122 -4.48 -9.20 12.92
N GLU A 123 -5.54 -9.21 13.71
CA GLU A 123 -6.79 -9.89 13.33
C GLU A 123 -7.46 -9.25 12.10
N HIS A 124 -7.33 -7.93 11.95
CA HIS A 124 -7.88 -7.26 10.78
C HIS A 124 -7.05 -7.52 9.51
N LYS A 125 -5.70 -7.63 9.63
CA LYS A 125 -4.86 -8.12 8.52
C LYS A 125 -5.33 -9.49 8.02
N LYS A 126 -5.55 -10.45 8.95
CA LYS A 126 -6.06 -11.79 8.62
C LYS A 126 -7.42 -11.72 7.92
N ALA A 127 -8.33 -10.90 8.44
CA ALA A 127 -9.66 -10.76 7.86
C ALA A 127 -9.59 -10.20 6.41
N ILE A 128 -8.70 -9.23 6.15
CA ILE A 128 -8.49 -8.68 4.79
C ILE A 128 -7.91 -9.75 3.85
N VAL A 129 -6.91 -10.52 4.32
CA VAL A 129 -6.31 -11.60 3.50
C VAL A 129 -7.32 -12.70 3.21
N ARG A 130 -8.15 -13.07 4.21
CA ARG A 130 -9.25 -14.02 4.04
C ARG A 130 -10.29 -13.51 3.03
N GLU A 131 -10.64 -12.25 3.09
CA GLU A 131 -11.55 -11.64 2.11
C GLU A 131 -10.95 -11.65 0.70
N ALA A 132 -9.65 -11.36 0.55
CA ALA A 132 -8.96 -11.51 -0.73
C ALA A 132 -9.04 -12.95 -1.24
N ALA A 133 -8.83 -13.95 -0.36
CA ALA A 133 -8.98 -15.36 -0.73
C ALA A 133 -10.42 -15.70 -1.15
N ARG A 134 -11.45 -15.19 -0.44
CA ARG A 134 -12.85 -15.44 -0.74
C ARG A 134 -13.25 -14.92 -2.12
N ILE A 135 -12.89 -13.67 -2.43
CA ILE A 135 -13.28 -13.03 -3.70
C ILE A 135 -12.43 -13.45 -4.90
N LEU A 136 -11.28 -14.09 -4.68
CA LEU A 136 -10.47 -14.64 -5.77
C LEU A 136 -11.07 -15.95 -6.31
N LYS A 137 -11.02 -16.10 -7.64
CA LYS A 137 -11.23 -17.39 -8.31
C LYS A 137 -10.10 -18.36 -7.91
N PRO A 138 -10.36 -19.70 -7.92
CA PRO A 138 -9.27 -20.68 -7.76
C PRO A 138 -8.12 -20.40 -8.73
N GLY A 139 -6.87 -20.43 -8.24
CA GLY A 139 -5.69 -20.10 -9.03
C GLY A 139 -5.44 -18.60 -9.24
N GLY A 140 -6.35 -17.72 -8.80
CA GLY A 140 -6.19 -16.26 -8.87
C GLY A 140 -5.02 -15.77 -8.01
N LEU A 141 -4.52 -14.57 -8.32
CA LEU A 141 -3.34 -14.00 -7.67
C LEU A 141 -3.72 -12.87 -6.70
N TYR A 142 -3.11 -12.90 -5.52
CA TYR A 142 -3.13 -11.82 -4.55
C TYR A 142 -1.75 -11.17 -4.44
N GLY A 143 -1.68 -9.85 -4.63
CA GLY A 143 -0.47 -9.06 -4.50
C GLY A 143 -0.52 -8.11 -3.30
N ILE A 144 0.52 -8.13 -2.47
CA ILE A 144 0.70 -7.13 -1.41
C ILE A 144 2.01 -6.38 -1.61
N HIS A 145 2.02 -5.09 -1.27
CA HIS A 145 3.21 -4.26 -1.22
C HIS A 145 3.22 -3.47 0.08
N GLU A 146 4.09 -3.85 1.00
CA GLU A 146 4.03 -3.39 2.39
C GLU A 146 5.41 -3.01 2.93
N LEU A 147 5.44 -2.39 4.09
CA LEU A 147 6.65 -2.21 4.86
C LEU A 147 7.08 -3.55 5.44
N GLY A 148 8.34 -3.91 5.22
CA GLY A 148 8.96 -5.11 5.76
C GLY A 148 9.92 -4.81 6.90
N LEU A 149 10.17 -5.80 7.75
CA LEU A 149 11.19 -5.79 8.79
C LEU A 149 12.35 -6.72 8.44
N LEU A 150 13.55 -6.36 8.90
CA LEU A 150 14.78 -7.10 8.74
C LEU A 150 15.55 -7.16 10.08
N PRO A 151 16.30 -8.26 10.31
CA PRO A 151 16.22 -9.56 9.65
C PRO A 151 14.94 -10.32 10.03
N ASP A 152 14.69 -11.50 9.46
CA ASP A 152 13.49 -12.30 9.81
C ASP A 152 13.46 -12.73 11.28
N ASP A 153 14.62 -12.87 11.93
CA ASP A 153 14.82 -13.16 13.36
C ASP A 153 15.05 -11.90 14.21
N ILE A 154 14.57 -10.74 13.75
CA ILE A 154 14.67 -9.46 14.48
C ILE A 154 14.18 -9.62 15.92
N HIS A 155 15.01 -9.15 16.90
CA HIS A 155 14.67 -9.24 18.32
C HIS A 155 13.40 -8.45 18.64
N GLU A 156 12.54 -9.00 19.49
CA GLU A 156 11.22 -8.43 19.78
C GLU A 156 11.31 -7.01 20.37
N ASP A 157 12.31 -6.72 21.21
CA ASP A 157 12.51 -5.37 21.78
C ASP A 157 12.77 -4.33 20.69
N ILE A 158 13.61 -4.65 19.69
CA ILE A 158 13.88 -3.76 18.55
C ILE A 158 12.60 -3.55 17.74
N LYS A 159 11.81 -4.60 17.55
CA LYS A 159 10.54 -4.56 16.84
C LYS A 159 9.52 -3.66 17.55
N GLN A 160 9.41 -3.78 18.88
CA GLN A 160 8.52 -2.95 19.69
C GLN A 160 8.94 -1.47 19.69
N ASP A 161 10.23 -1.17 19.81
CA ASP A 161 10.77 0.20 19.73
C ASP A 161 10.46 0.81 18.36
N LEU A 162 10.65 0.05 17.28
CA LEU A 162 10.32 0.46 15.93
C LEU A 162 8.81 0.75 15.78
N TYR A 163 7.94 -0.10 16.30
CA TYR A 163 6.50 0.10 16.30
C TYR A 163 6.08 1.39 17.01
N LYS A 164 6.68 1.64 18.18
CA LYS A 164 6.45 2.84 18.97
C LYS A 164 6.89 4.10 18.23
N ASP A 165 8.08 4.09 17.66
CA ASP A 165 8.63 5.21 16.89
C ASP A 165 7.79 5.50 15.63
N LEU A 166 7.44 4.47 14.87
CA LEU A 166 6.58 4.63 13.70
C LEU A 166 5.21 5.21 14.08
N SER A 167 4.56 4.63 15.08
CA SER A 167 3.23 5.06 15.51
C SER A 167 3.22 6.50 15.99
N SER A 168 4.25 6.94 16.71
CA SER A 168 4.35 8.30 17.24
C SER A 168 4.54 9.36 16.16
N HIS A 169 5.36 9.07 15.14
CA HIS A 169 5.74 10.05 14.12
C HIS A 169 4.84 10.03 12.87
N ILE A 170 4.39 8.82 12.48
CA ILE A 170 3.49 8.67 11.32
C ILE A 170 2.02 8.84 11.72
N ARG A 171 1.72 8.74 13.03
CA ARG A 171 0.36 8.80 13.60
C ARG A 171 -0.61 7.78 13.00
N VAL A 172 -0.12 6.58 12.78
CA VAL A 172 -0.88 5.38 12.47
C VAL A 172 -0.30 4.22 13.29
N HIS A 173 -1.12 3.23 13.61
CA HIS A 173 -0.65 2.02 14.27
C HIS A 173 0.09 1.12 13.28
N ALA A 174 1.31 1.58 12.86
CA ALA A 174 2.12 0.80 11.96
C ALA A 174 2.66 -0.45 12.66
N ARG A 175 2.36 -1.61 12.08
CA ARG A 175 2.79 -2.93 12.53
C ARG A 175 3.32 -3.72 11.32
N PRO A 176 4.48 -3.29 10.77
CA PRO A 176 5.15 -4.05 9.72
C PRO A 176 5.54 -5.44 10.23
N LEU A 177 5.64 -6.37 9.32
CA LEU A 177 6.02 -7.75 9.58
C LEU A 177 7.31 -8.08 8.84
N THR A 178 8.02 -9.12 9.28
CA THR A 178 9.15 -9.67 8.50
C THR A 178 8.65 -10.37 7.25
N ILE A 179 9.55 -10.71 6.33
CA ILE A 179 9.18 -11.45 5.11
C ILE A 179 8.57 -12.80 5.47
N ALA A 180 9.15 -13.50 6.44
CA ALA A 180 8.63 -14.77 6.93
C ALA A 180 7.22 -14.63 7.55
N GLU A 181 6.99 -13.57 8.33
CA GLU A 181 5.68 -13.30 8.94
C GLU A 181 4.61 -12.90 7.89
N TRP A 182 4.96 -12.06 6.90
CA TRP A 182 4.07 -11.73 5.78
C TRP A 182 3.70 -12.99 4.98
N SER A 183 4.69 -13.84 4.69
CA SER A 183 4.47 -15.09 3.96
C SER A 183 3.56 -16.03 4.74
N ARG A 184 3.79 -16.18 6.05
CA ARG A 184 2.94 -17.01 6.93
C ARG A 184 1.51 -16.50 6.97
N LEU A 185 1.31 -15.18 7.13
CA LEU A 185 -0.02 -14.57 7.10
C LEU A 185 -0.81 -14.96 5.83
N LEU A 186 -0.14 -14.97 4.67
CA LEU A 186 -0.76 -15.35 3.40
C LEU A 186 -1.02 -16.86 3.34
N THR A 187 -0.05 -17.68 3.73
CA THR A 187 -0.19 -19.16 3.66
C THR A 187 -1.25 -19.69 4.63
N ASP A 188 -1.38 -19.09 5.82
CA ASP A 188 -2.40 -19.46 6.81
C ASP A 188 -3.84 -19.22 6.30
N GLU A 189 -4.01 -18.30 5.34
CA GLU A 189 -5.32 -17.99 4.73
C GLU A 189 -5.49 -18.60 3.32
N GLY A 190 -4.75 -19.67 3.00
CA GLY A 190 -4.96 -20.50 1.81
C GLY A 190 -4.26 -20.01 0.55
N PHE A 191 -3.15 -19.27 0.70
CA PHE A 191 -2.32 -18.87 -0.43
C PHE A 191 -1.00 -19.66 -0.49
N ARG A 192 -0.50 -19.86 -1.69
CA ARG A 192 0.87 -20.32 -1.98
C ARG A 192 1.70 -19.15 -2.48
N ILE A 193 2.84 -18.89 -1.85
CA ILE A 193 3.74 -17.82 -2.29
C ILE A 193 4.32 -18.15 -3.67
N VAL A 194 4.21 -17.20 -4.60
CA VAL A 194 4.71 -17.31 -5.97
C VAL A 194 5.99 -16.48 -6.15
N LYS A 195 6.00 -15.26 -5.65
CA LYS A 195 7.11 -14.33 -5.84
C LYS A 195 7.26 -13.40 -4.65
N ILE A 196 8.51 -13.14 -4.27
CA ILE A 196 8.87 -12.13 -3.26
C ILE A 196 9.93 -11.23 -3.87
N ASP A 197 9.69 -9.93 -3.85
CA ASP A 197 10.65 -8.90 -4.25
C ASP A 197 10.78 -7.87 -3.13
N THR A 198 11.95 -7.28 -2.98
CA THR A 198 12.23 -6.28 -1.94
C THR A 198 12.91 -5.06 -2.51
N ASN A 199 12.75 -3.93 -1.82
CA ASN A 199 13.48 -2.70 -2.12
C ASN A 199 13.77 -1.94 -0.82
N ALA A 200 14.72 -1.00 -0.88
CA ALA A 200 15.03 -0.16 0.28
C ALA A 200 13.83 0.70 0.69
N MET A 201 13.58 0.80 2.00
CA MET A 201 12.60 1.75 2.56
C MET A 201 13.16 3.18 2.51
N ALA A 202 13.12 3.82 1.36
CA ALA A 202 13.72 5.13 1.11
C ALA A 202 12.67 6.22 0.79
N LEU A 203 11.45 6.11 1.33
CA LEU A 203 10.27 6.91 0.98
C LEU A 203 10.51 8.43 0.99
N LEU A 204 11.35 8.95 1.87
CA LEU A 204 11.64 10.36 2.05
C LEU A 204 13.09 10.75 1.67
N GLU A 205 13.83 9.85 1.03
CA GLU A 205 15.15 10.17 0.51
C GLU A 205 15.02 10.90 -0.83
N PHE A 206 15.83 11.96 -1.02
CA PHE A 206 15.72 12.86 -2.18
C PHE A 206 15.77 12.11 -3.52
N LYS A 207 16.74 11.20 -3.66
CA LYS A 207 16.89 10.38 -4.89
C LYS A 207 15.62 9.56 -5.18
N ARG A 208 14.99 8.99 -4.14
CA ARG A 208 13.73 8.24 -4.25
C ARG A 208 12.58 9.16 -4.66
N VAL A 209 12.44 10.32 -4.02
CA VAL A 209 11.41 11.29 -4.37
C VAL A 209 11.55 11.73 -5.83
N LEU A 210 12.78 11.98 -6.29
CA LEU A 210 13.06 12.35 -7.68
C LEU A 210 12.67 11.24 -8.67
N ASN A 211 13.00 9.99 -8.36
CA ASN A 211 12.65 8.83 -9.20
C ASN A 211 11.13 8.58 -9.24
N ASP A 212 10.46 8.71 -8.09
CA ASP A 212 9.03 8.46 -7.97
C ASP A 212 8.17 9.54 -8.64
N GLU A 213 8.55 10.81 -8.50
CA GLU A 213 7.69 11.95 -8.83
C GLU A 213 8.17 12.75 -10.05
N GLY A 214 9.43 12.54 -10.48
CA GLY A 214 10.07 13.30 -11.53
C GLY A 214 10.50 14.70 -11.08
N TRP A 215 11.30 15.37 -11.93
CA TRP A 215 11.96 16.62 -11.61
C TRP A 215 11.00 17.78 -11.22
N LEU A 216 10.03 18.07 -12.07
CA LEU A 216 9.12 19.22 -11.86
C LEU A 216 8.29 19.07 -10.59
N ARG A 217 7.79 17.86 -10.32
CA ARG A 217 7.01 17.61 -9.11
C ARG A 217 7.87 17.62 -7.86
N THR A 218 9.08 17.09 -7.93
CA THR A 218 10.04 17.17 -6.82
C THR A 218 10.33 18.60 -6.42
N LEU A 219 10.54 19.51 -7.37
CA LEU A 219 10.69 20.95 -7.09
C LEU A 219 9.46 21.54 -6.39
N ARG A 220 8.26 21.21 -6.87
CA ARG A 220 7.00 21.62 -6.22
C ARG A 220 6.88 21.09 -4.80
N ILE A 221 7.21 19.82 -4.57
CA ILE A 221 7.22 19.21 -3.24
C ILE A 221 8.20 19.95 -2.32
N MET A 222 9.42 20.19 -2.79
CA MET A 222 10.43 20.95 -2.02
C MET A 222 9.94 22.34 -1.67
N PHE A 223 9.39 23.09 -2.62
CA PHE A 223 8.81 24.41 -2.38
C PHE A 223 7.71 24.36 -1.31
N ASN A 224 6.77 23.42 -1.42
CA ASN A 224 5.69 23.24 -0.44
C ASN A 224 6.22 22.88 0.96
N VAL A 225 7.26 22.03 1.04
CA VAL A 225 7.90 21.69 2.31
C VAL A 225 8.63 22.90 2.92
N LEU A 226 9.30 23.71 2.11
CA LEU A 226 10.02 24.90 2.59
C LEU A 226 9.08 25.99 3.09
N THR A 227 7.97 26.21 2.41
CA THR A 227 7.02 27.30 2.72
C THR A 227 6.07 26.98 3.87
N HIS A 228 5.83 25.68 4.19
CA HIS A 228 4.91 25.28 5.23
C HIS A 228 5.64 24.72 6.46
N LYS A 229 5.94 25.55 7.45
CA LYS A 229 6.75 25.23 8.64
C LYS A 229 6.28 23.97 9.38
N GLU A 230 4.98 23.81 9.62
CA GLU A 230 4.42 22.66 10.34
C GLU A 230 4.56 21.36 9.55
N LEU A 231 4.27 21.37 8.24
CA LEU A 231 4.45 20.22 7.37
C LEU A 231 5.92 19.81 7.30
N ARG A 232 6.82 20.81 7.15
CA ARG A 232 8.27 20.59 7.15
C ARG A 232 8.75 19.89 8.41
N LYS A 233 8.37 20.38 9.60
CA LYS A 233 8.75 19.78 10.89
C LYS A 233 8.31 18.32 10.94
N ARG A 234 7.09 18.01 10.54
CA ARG A 234 6.55 16.64 10.55
C ARG A 234 7.26 15.74 9.55
N ILE A 235 7.51 16.19 8.33
CA ILE A 235 8.22 15.42 7.28
C ILE A 235 9.65 15.11 7.72
N LEU A 236 10.35 16.10 8.30
CA LEU A 236 11.71 15.89 8.81
C LEU A 236 11.74 14.89 9.98
N ASN A 237 10.76 14.94 10.88
CA ASN A 237 10.66 13.94 11.97
C ASN A 237 10.40 12.53 11.43
N MET A 238 9.47 12.37 10.48
CA MET A 238 9.24 11.08 9.83
C MET A 238 10.51 10.57 9.13
N ARG A 239 11.23 11.45 8.42
CA ARG A 239 12.50 11.08 7.77
C ARG A 239 13.56 10.65 8.78
N ALA A 240 13.68 11.34 9.91
CA ALA A 240 14.62 11.00 10.98
C ALA A 240 14.30 9.61 11.56
N THR A 241 13.00 9.30 11.78
CA THR A 241 12.56 7.96 12.23
C THR A 241 12.93 6.88 11.23
N PHE A 242 12.64 7.08 9.94
CA PHE A 242 12.99 6.11 8.90
C PHE A 242 14.50 5.88 8.80
N ARG A 243 15.30 6.93 8.96
CA ARG A 243 16.77 6.81 8.97
C ARG A 243 17.30 6.08 10.19
N ARG A 244 16.71 6.31 11.39
CA ARG A 244 17.09 5.60 12.62
C ARG A 244 16.94 4.09 12.47
N HIS A 245 15.85 3.65 11.86
CA HIS A 245 15.51 2.24 11.69
C HIS A 245 15.85 1.68 10.29
N TYR A 246 16.70 2.39 9.53
CA TYR A 246 16.98 2.04 8.13
C TYR A 246 17.46 0.59 7.93
N HIS A 247 18.29 0.07 8.85
CA HIS A 247 18.83 -1.28 8.78
C HIS A 247 17.80 -2.37 9.15
N ASN A 248 16.72 -1.99 9.82
CA ASN A 248 15.68 -2.91 10.26
C ASN A 248 14.40 -2.83 9.43
N MET A 249 14.41 -2.02 8.35
CA MET A 249 13.25 -1.85 7.50
C MET A 249 13.60 -1.97 6.01
N ASN A 250 12.72 -2.64 5.28
CA ASN A 250 12.68 -2.63 3.83
C ASN A 250 11.24 -2.41 3.33
N ALA A 251 11.07 -2.47 2.03
CA ALA A 251 9.78 -2.63 1.39
C ALA A 251 9.72 -4.03 0.79
N VAL A 252 8.58 -4.68 0.89
CA VAL A 252 8.35 -6.03 0.37
C VAL A 252 7.13 -6.04 -0.54
N ALA A 253 7.27 -6.67 -1.71
CA ALA A 253 6.16 -7.02 -2.59
C ALA A 253 6.07 -8.54 -2.67
N ILE A 254 4.89 -9.08 -2.37
CA ILE A 254 4.63 -10.53 -2.42
C ILE A 254 3.46 -10.77 -3.36
N VAL A 255 3.63 -11.70 -4.29
CA VAL A 255 2.53 -12.27 -5.08
C VAL A 255 2.31 -13.69 -4.63
N ALA A 256 1.08 -14.01 -4.29
CA ALA A 256 0.65 -15.31 -3.84
C ALA A 256 -0.55 -15.79 -4.65
N GLN A 257 -0.67 -17.10 -4.83
CA GLN A 257 -1.74 -17.74 -5.59
C GLN A 257 -2.72 -18.41 -4.64
N LYS A 258 -4.02 -18.20 -4.85
CA LYS A 258 -5.06 -18.95 -4.14
C LYS A 258 -4.99 -20.42 -4.53
N VAL A 259 -4.90 -21.28 -3.51
CA VAL A 259 -4.88 -22.75 -3.65
C VAL A 259 -6.29 -23.30 -3.76
#